data_f87493f4e1b8d5afd34d20e7467790ba
#
_entry.id   f87493f4e1b8d5afd34d20e7467790ba
#
_cell.length_a   1.000
_cell.length_b   1.000
_cell.length_c   1.000
_cell.angle_alpha   90.00
_cell.angle_beta   90.00
_cell.angle_gamma   90.00
#
_symmetry.space_group_name_H-M   'P 1'
#
loop_
_entity.id
_entity.type
_entity.pdbx_description
1 polymer ?
#
loop_
_entity_poly.entity_id
_entity_poly.type
_entity_poly.pdbx_seq_one_letter_code
_entity_poly.pdbx_strand_id
1 'polypeptide(L)'
;MKIRSKWMGLTLLAMTGAALAQDVGPTQEQELRDAKTAIEAAQKGPAVKHAGAQIKSAQDSVLAAEEARKQKSGERFGRAARLARAYAELAMAVGDHGEERQNVVATNEAAKNARADIERLGAGAKP
;
A
#
# COMPACT_ATOMS: atom_id res chain seq x y z
N MET A 1 56.91 50.75 0.63
CA MET A 1 55.46 50.41 0.58
C MET A 1 55.23 49.09 1.28
N LYS A 2 54.59 49.11 2.41
CA LYS A 2 54.26 47.87 3.15
C LYS A 2 52.85 47.45 2.79
N ILE A 3 52.72 46.37 2.03
CA ILE A 3 51.42 45.75 1.73
C ILE A 3 51.08 44.82 2.89
N ARG A 4 50.14 45.23 3.74
CA ARG A 4 49.58 44.38 4.79
C ARG A 4 48.54 43.48 4.15
N SER A 5 48.91 42.24 3.88
CA SER A 5 48.02 41.16 3.52
C SER A 5 47.12 40.84 4.74
N LYS A 6 45.85 41.26 4.69
CA LYS A 6 44.82 40.80 5.62
C LYS A 6 44.41 39.40 5.17
N TRP A 7 44.83 38.40 5.89
CA TRP A 7 44.31 37.06 5.79
C TRP A 7 42.87 37.08 6.37
N MET A 8 41.90 37.09 5.50
CA MET A 8 40.52 36.79 5.85
C MET A 8 40.42 35.29 6.08
N GLY A 9 40.36 34.89 7.36
CA GLY A 9 40.04 33.53 7.76
C GLY A 9 38.62 33.17 7.35
N LEU A 10 38.52 32.28 6.37
CA LEU A 10 37.26 31.65 5.98
C LEU A 10 36.95 30.60 7.03
N THR A 11 36.17 30.95 8.03
CA THR A 11 35.62 30.01 9.00
C THR A 11 34.53 29.18 8.29
N LEU A 12 34.95 28.00 7.82
CA LEU A 12 34.01 26.99 7.32
C LEU A 12 33.20 26.47 8.51
N LEU A 13 32.00 27.01 8.67
CA LEU A 13 31.04 26.53 9.66
C LEU A 13 30.55 25.17 9.17
N ALA A 14 31.18 24.10 9.63
CA ALA A 14 30.68 22.75 9.47
C ALA A 14 29.40 22.64 10.28
N MET A 15 28.25 22.86 9.63
CA MET A 15 26.97 22.41 10.14
C MET A 15 26.95 20.89 10.11
N THR A 16 27.49 20.27 11.15
CA THR A 16 27.14 18.91 11.50
C THR A 16 25.66 18.93 11.89
N GLY A 17 24.80 18.70 10.90
CA GLY A 17 23.43 18.36 11.14
C GLY A 17 23.40 17.08 11.95
N ALA A 18 23.37 17.21 13.28
CA ALA A 18 22.95 16.12 14.12
C ALA A 18 21.54 15.76 13.66
N ALA A 19 21.39 14.65 12.94
CA ALA A 19 20.10 14.02 12.73
C ALA A 19 19.62 13.64 14.13
N LEU A 20 18.86 14.55 14.75
CA LEU A 20 18.17 14.25 15.98
C LEU A 20 17.29 13.03 15.66
N ALA A 21 17.56 11.91 16.32
CA ALA A 21 16.70 10.75 16.29
C ALA A 21 15.32 11.24 16.75
N GLN A 22 14.42 11.45 15.79
CA GLN A 22 13.06 11.86 16.11
C GLN A 22 12.35 10.64 16.65
N ASP A 23 11.94 10.72 17.91
CA ASP A 23 11.06 9.72 18.48
C ASP A 23 9.76 9.64 17.67
N VAL A 24 9.14 8.45 17.72
CA VAL A 24 7.88 8.22 17.03
C VAL A 24 6.80 9.12 17.62
N GLY A 25 6.23 9.99 16.80
CA GLY A 25 5.19 10.92 17.23
C GLY A 25 3.77 10.32 17.17
N PRO A 26 2.79 10.95 17.83
CA PRO A 26 1.40 10.46 17.89
C PRO A 26 0.75 10.32 16.51
N THR A 27 1.07 11.18 15.57
CA THR A 27 0.57 11.11 14.18
C THR A 27 1.06 9.85 13.47
N GLN A 28 2.32 9.51 13.64
CA GLN A 28 2.93 8.30 13.05
C GLN A 28 2.36 7.02 13.68
N GLU A 29 2.08 7.05 14.97
CA GLU A 29 1.39 5.96 15.67
C GLU A 29 -0.03 5.76 15.14
N GLN A 30 -0.73 6.86 14.82
CA GLN A 30 -2.05 6.77 14.20
C GLN A 30 -1.96 6.17 12.80
N GLU A 31 -0.97 6.57 11.98
CA GLU A 31 -0.73 5.99 10.65
C GLU A 31 -0.53 4.47 10.73
N LEU A 32 0.19 3.96 11.74
CA LEU A 32 0.36 2.53 11.92
C LEU A 32 -0.95 1.83 12.32
N ARG A 33 -1.76 2.44 13.19
CA ARG A 33 -3.08 1.90 13.55
C ARG A 33 -3.99 1.82 12.34
N ASP A 34 -4.03 2.87 11.53
CA ASP A 34 -4.82 2.94 10.30
C ASP A 34 -4.37 1.87 9.29
N ALA A 35 -3.04 1.66 9.17
CA ALA A 35 -2.49 0.61 8.34
C ALA A 35 -2.93 -0.79 8.80
N LYS A 36 -2.88 -1.07 10.09
CA LYS A 36 -3.33 -2.35 10.66
C LYS A 36 -4.83 -2.58 10.40
N THR A 37 -5.67 -1.55 10.58
CA THR A 37 -7.09 -1.60 10.28
C THR A 37 -7.36 -1.87 8.80
N ALA A 38 -6.62 -1.24 7.90
CA ALA A 38 -6.72 -1.47 6.47
C ALA A 38 -6.30 -2.91 6.07
N ILE A 39 -5.26 -3.45 6.70
CA ILE A 39 -4.84 -4.86 6.51
C ILE A 39 -5.95 -5.82 6.95
N GLU A 40 -6.56 -5.59 8.11
CA GLU A 40 -7.68 -6.40 8.58
C GLU A 40 -8.87 -6.35 7.62
N ALA A 41 -9.19 -5.18 7.08
CA ALA A 41 -10.23 -5.02 6.07
C ALA A 41 -9.90 -5.82 4.79
N ALA A 42 -8.67 -5.73 4.29
CA ALA A 42 -8.21 -6.49 3.14
C ALA A 42 -8.29 -8.01 3.36
N GLN A 43 -7.99 -8.47 4.58
CA GLN A 43 -8.06 -9.90 4.95
C GLN A 43 -9.49 -10.44 5.07
N LYS A 44 -10.50 -9.59 5.24
CA LYS A 44 -11.91 -9.98 5.32
C LYS A 44 -12.61 -9.91 3.96
N GLY A 45 -12.01 -9.22 2.99
CA GLY A 45 -12.60 -8.96 1.68
C GLY A 45 -12.07 -9.87 0.55
N PRO A 46 -12.43 -9.56 -0.70
CA PRO A 46 -12.01 -10.31 -1.88
C PRO A 46 -10.50 -10.27 -2.12
N ALA A 47 -9.78 -9.35 -1.46
CA ALA A 47 -8.32 -9.24 -1.54
C ALA A 47 -7.59 -10.52 -1.14
N VAL A 48 -8.15 -11.33 -0.26
CA VAL A 48 -7.57 -12.63 0.14
C VAL A 48 -7.35 -13.56 -1.06
N LYS A 49 -8.29 -13.55 -2.01
CA LYS A 49 -8.22 -14.40 -3.20
C LYS A 49 -7.33 -13.83 -4.30
N HIS A 50 -7.28 -12.51 -4.43
CA HIS A 50 -6.73 -11.84 -5.61
C HIS A 50 -5.46 -11.03 -5.33
N ALA A 51 -5.17 -10.70 -4.07
CA ALA A 51 -4.13 -9.74 -3.67
C ALA A 51 -3.27 -10.24 -2.49
N GLY A 52 -3.05 -11.54 -2.37
CA GLY A 52 -2.30 -12.12 -1.26
C GLY A 52 -0.86 -11.57 -1.14
N ALA A 53 -0.21 -11.29 -2.26
CA ALA A 53 1.13 -10.71 -2.27
C ALA A 53 1.14 -9.29 -1.68
N GLN A 54 0.13 -8.46 -2.00
CA GLN A 54 0.00 -7.10 -1.47
C GLN A 54 -0.31 -7.11 0.02
N ILE A 55 -1.19 -8.01 0.48
CA ILE A 55 -1.46 -8.21 1.91
C ILE A 55 -0.17 -8.58 2.65
N LYS A 56 0.62 -9.50 2.10
CA LYS A 56 1.91 -9.87 2.68
C LYS A 56 2.86 -8.67 2.75
N SER A 57 2.99 -7.90 1.67
CA SER A 57 3.83 -6.70 1.66
C SER A 57 3.39 -5.66 2.68
N ALA A 58 2.08 -5.51 2.91
CA ALA A 58 1.55 -4.66 3.95
C ALA A 58 1.95 -5.13 5.35
N GLN A 59 1.85 -6.43 5.63
CA GLN A 59 2.26 -7.03 6.90
C GLN A 59 3.77 -6.89 7.14
N ASP A 60 4.59 -7.17 6.12
CA ASP A 60 6.05 -7.01 6.20
C ASP A 60 6.42 -5.53 6.50
N SER A 61 5.67 -4.57 5.94
CA SER A 61 5.85 -3.15 6.22
C SER A 61 5.45 -2.75 7.65
N VAL A 62 4.45 -3.41 8.24
CA VAL A 62 4.13 -3.23 9.68
C VAL A 62 5.27 -3.73 10.55
N LEU A 63 5.85 -4.90 10.23
CA LEU A 63 7.00 -5.42 10.96
C LEU A 63 8.21 -4.48 10.85
N ALA A 64 8.44 -3.89 9.67
CA ALA A 64 9.49 -2.89 9.47
C ALA A 64 9.24 -1.61 10.30
N ALA A 65 7.99 -1.19 10.46
CA ALA A 65 7.65 -0.06 11.33
C ALA A 65 7.93 -0.39 12.81
N GLU A 66 7.55 -1.57 13.27
CA GLU A 66 7.79 -1.99 14.65
C GLU A 66 9.30 -2.12 14.96
N GLU A 67 10.09 -2.58 13.99
CA GLU A 67 11.55 -2.61 14.13
C GLU A 67 12.14 -1.19 14.16
N ALA A 68 11.68 -0.29 13.30
CA ALA A 68 12.09 1.11 13.31
C ALA A 68 11.74 1.81 14.62
N ARG A 69 10.63 1.43 15.27
CA ARG A 69 10.26 1.89 16.62
C ARG A 69 11.31 1.48 17.65
N LYS A 70 11.72 0.22 17.64
CA LYS A 70 12.77 -0.29 18.56
C LYS A 70 14.09 0.46 18.38
N GLN A 71 14.40 0.80 17.15
CA GLN A 71 15.58 1.59 16.79
C GLN A 71 15.43 3.10 17.05
N LYS A 72 14.28 3.56 17.59
CA LYS A 72 13.96 4.97 17.84
C LYS A 72 14.11 5.85 16.57
N SER A 73 13.76 5.29 15.41
CA SER A 73 13.82 5.98 14.13
C SER A 73 12.42 6.38 13.67
N GLY A 74 11.95 7.55 14.08
CA GLY A 74 10.62 8.07 13.72
C GLY A 74 10.43 8.23 12.21
N GLU A 75 11.47 8.62 11.47
CA GLU A 75 11.40 8.74 10.01
C GLU A 75 11.15 7.37 9.35
N ARG A 76 11.92 6.35 9.73
CA ARG A 76 11.76 4.99 9.19
C ARG A 76 10.41 4.41 9.59
N PHE A 77 10.00 4.63 10.83
CA PHE A 77 8.70 4.21 11.34
C PHE A 77 7.56 4.80 10.51
N GLY A 78 7.51 6.11 10.34
CA GLY A 78 6.46 6.78 9.57
C GLY A 78 6.44 6.36 8.10
N ARG A 79 7.61 6.17 7.48
CA ARG A 79 7.71 5.67 6.12
C ARG A 79 7.14 4.25 6.00
N ALA A 80 7.50 3.36 6.89
CA ALA A 80 7.03 1.97 6.90
C ALA A 80 5.53 1.88 7.19
N ALA A 81 5.00 2.70 8.10
CA ALA A 81 3.57 2.77 8.39
C ALA A 81 2.74 3.21 7.17
N ARG A 82 3.18 4.27 6.48
CA ARG A 82 2.53 4.72 5.24
C ARG A 82 2.60 3.67 4.13
N LEU A 83 3.73 2.98 4.01
CA LEU A 83 3.89 1.91 3.02
C LEU A 83 2.97 0.73 3.31
N ALA A 84 2.82 0.35 4.58
CA ALA A 84 1.90 -0.69 5.00
C ALA A 84 0.45 -0.35 4.62
N ARG A 85 0.03 0.89 4.88
CA ARG A 85 -1.30 1.37 4.49
C ARG A 85 -1.49 1.35 2.97
N ALA A 86 -0.53 1.86 2.21
CA ALA A 86 -0.60 1.88 0.75
C ALA A 86 -0.74 0.47 0.15
N TYR A 87 0.01 -0.51 0.66
CA TYR A 87 -0.12 -1.91 0.21
C TYR A 87 -1.46 -2.52 0.60
N ALA A 88 -2.01 -2.19 1.77
CA ALA A 88 -3.34 -2.66 2.17
C ALA A 88 -4.45 -2.08 1.29
N GLU A 89 -4.39 -0.78 1.00
CA GLU A 89 -5.33 -0.11 0.08
C GLU A 89 -5.22 -0.68 -1.34
N LEU A 90 -3.99 -0.93 -1.82
CA LEU A 90 -3.77 -1.59 -3.10
C LEU A 90 -4.34 -3.02 -3.11
N ALA A 91 -4.18 -3.76 -2.02
CA ALA A 91 -4.76 -5.11 -1.91
C ALA A 91 -6.28 -5.09 -2.03
N MET A 92 -6.95 -4.14 -1.38
CA MET A 92 -8.40 -3.99 -1.49
C MET A 92 -8.82 -3.67 -2.94
N ALA A 93 -8.16 -2.71 -3.59
CA ALA A 93 -8.46 -2.34 -4.97
C ALA A 93 -8.25 -3.51 -5.96
N VAL A 94 -7.17 -4.28 -5.79
CA VAL A 94 -6.90 -5.49 -6.61
C VAL A 94 -7.93 -6.57 -6.33
N GLY A 95 -8.35 -6.72 -5.08
CA GLY A 95 -9.40 -7.65 -4.67
C GLY A 95 -10.73 -7.36 -5.34
N ASP A 96 -11.18 -6.13 -5.24
CA ASP A 96 -12.45 -5.65 -5.82
C ASP A 96 -12.45 -5.83 -7.35
N HIS A 97 -11.35 -5.46 -8.01
CA HIS A 97 -11.18 -5.65 -9.45
C HIS A 97 -11.20 -7.12 -9.86
N GLY A 98 -10.58 -8.00 -9.05
CA GLY A 98 -10.60 -9.43 -9.27
C GLY A 98 -12.01 -10.01 -9.19
N GLU A 99 -12.78 -9.59 -8.22
CA GLU A 99 -14.19 -10.01 -8.04
C GLU A 99 -15.08 -9.51 -9.17
N GLU A 100 -14.96 -8.24 -9.57
CA GLU A 100 -15.68 -7.68 -10.72
C GLU A 100 -15.42 -8.45 -12.00
N ARG A 101 -14.17 -8.79 -12.28
CA ARG A 101 -13.81 -9.60 -13.45
C ARG A 101 -14.44 -10.98 -13.42
N GLN A 102 -14.50 -11.63 -12.27
CA GLN A 102 -15.16 -12.92 -12.11
C GLN A 102 -16.67 -12.82 -12.37
N ASN A 103 -17.31 -11.76 -11.86
CA ASN A 103 -18.73 -11.51 -12.07
C ASN A 103 -19.05 -11.25 -13.56
N VAL A 104 -18.19 -10.52 -14.27
CA VAL A 104 -18.35 -10.29 -15.73
C VAL A 104 -18.23 -11.62 -16.49
N VAL A 105 -17.27 -12.46 -16.15
CA VAL A 105 -17.12 -13.78 -16.78
C VAL A 105 -18.35 -14.66 -16.53
N ALA A 106 -18.79 -14.72 -15.28
CA ALA A 106 -19.98 -15.51 -14.91
C ALA A 106 -21.25 -15.03 -15.64
N THR A 107 -21.43 -13.70 -15.73
CA THR A 107 -22.57 -13.09 -16.44
C THR A 107 -22.52 -13.39 -17.94
N ASN A 108 -21.35 -13.32 -18.55
CA ASN A 108 -21.17 -13.65 -19.97
C ASN A 108 -21.47 -15.13 -20.25
N GLU A 109 -21.04 -16.04 -19.38
CA GLU A 109 -21.36 -17.46 -19.54
C GLU A 109 -22.85 -17.72 -19.35
N ALA A 110 -23.50 -17.08 -18.38
CA ALA A 110 -24.95 -17.17 -18.22
C ALA A 110 -25.70 -16.63 -19.45
N ALA A 111 -25.25 -15.53 -20.03
CA ALA A 111 -25.84 -14.98 -21.24
C ALA A 111 -25.66 -15.90 -22.46
N LYS A 112 -24.49 -16.54 -22.60
CA LYS A 112 -24.27 -17.55 -23.68
C LYS A 112 -25.20 -18.75 -23.51
N ASN A 113 -25.32 -19.26 -22.31
CA ASN A 113 -26.21 -20.40 -22.02
C ASN A 113 -27.66 -20.05 -22.31
N ALA A 114 -28.13 -18.87 -21.90
CA ALA A 114 -29.50 -18.41 -22.17
C ALA A 114 -29.77 -18.28 -23.69
N ARG A 115 -28.81 -17.76 -24.47
CA ARG A 115 -28.92 -17.70 -25.95
C ARG A 115 -29.02 -19.09 -26.55
N ALA A 116 -28.17 -20.03 -26.13
CA ALA A 116 -28.22 -21.40 -26.60
C ALA A 116 -29.54 -22.08 -26.28
N ASP A 117 -30.13 -21.81 -25.12
CA ASP A 117 -31.46 -22.33 -24.72
C ASP A 117 -32.59 -21.74 -25.58
N ILE A 118 -32.53 -20.43 -25.86
CA ILE A 118 -33.49 -19.77 -26.77
C ILE A 118 -33.41 -20.38 -28.17
N GLU A 119 -32.20 -20.59 -28.71
CA GLU A 119 -32.00 -21.21 -30.03
C GLU A 119 -32.56 -22.64 -30.06
N ARG A 120 -32.33 -23.41 -29.00
CA ARG A 120 -32.85 -24.77 -28.87
C ARG A 120 -34.38 -24.81 -28.83
N LEU A 121 -35.00 -23.93 -28.05
CA LEU A 121 -36.44 -23.79 -27.97
C LEU A 121 -37.03 -23.27 -29.30
N GLY A 122 -36.40 -22.31 -29.96
CA GLY A 122 -36.82 -21.81 -31.26
C GLY A 122 -36.70 -22.85 -32.38
N ALA A 123 -35.70 -23.73 -32.34
CA ALA A 123 -35.57 -24.82 -33.29
C ALA A 123 -36.59 -25.94 -33.08
N GLY A 124 -37.04 -26.18 -31.80
CA GLY A 124 -38.08 -27.16 -31.48
C GLY A 124 -39.49 -26.68 -31.75
N ALA A 125 -39.72 -25.40 -32.03
CA ALA A 125 -41.03 -24.80 -32.29
C ALA A 125 -41.42 -24.70 -33.78
N LYS A 126 -40.68 -25.35 -34.70
CA LYS A 126 -41.11 -25.45 -36.08
C LYS A 126 -42.27 -26.44 -36.18
N PRO A 127 -43.40 -26.03 -36.85
CA PRO A 127 -44.51 -26.89 -37.13
C PRO A 127 -44.17 -28.02 -38.12
#